data_f17f3fed6c46f0fc8799c3f911d3c67c
#
_entry.id   f17f3fed6c46f0fc8799c3f911d3c67c
#
_cell.length_a   1.000
_cell.length_b   1.000
_cell.length_c   1.000
_cell.angle_alpha   90.00
_cell.angle_beta   90.00
_cell.angle_gamma   90.00
#
_symmetry.space_group_name_H-M   'P 1'
#
loop_
_entity.id
_entity.type
_entity.pdbx_description
1 polymer ?
#
loop_
_entity_poly.entity_id
_entity_poly.type
_entity_poly.pdbx_seq_one_letter_code
_entity_poly.pdbx_strand_id
1 'polypeptide(L)'
;GEVEKIQVVNRDQAQVFLKKEAVEQYRRDTVDKRFRRLPETGVQLLFTIGSVDSFREDLKAAEQQSGQVVPVVYENKANDWTNVLINLLPWVLIIGVWIFVMRSMSRGAGGGAGGGIMNVGKAKAQVFDKDNSKRVTFKDVAGLEEAKVEIMEIVDFLKKSDKYKELGAKIPKGALLVGPPGTGKTLLAKAVAGEANVPFLSISGSDFVEMFVGVGASRVRDLFEQAKQKAPCIVFIDEIDAIGRARGKNAGFSGNDERENTLNQLLTEMDGFQTNTGVIVLAATNRADILDKALMRAGRFDRQI
;
A
#
# COMPACT_ATOMS: atom_id res chain seq x y z
N GLY A 1 -71.41 20.69 18.15
CA GLY A 1 -70.11 20.66 18.00
C GLY A 1 -69.21 19.70 18.73
N GLU A 2 -69.24 18.42 18.40
CA GLU A 2 -68.45 17.36 19.05
C GLU A 2 -67.09 17.20 18.43
N VAL A 3 -66.92 17.62 17.17
CA VAL A 3 -65.65 17.54 16.43
C VAL A 3 -64.78 18.76 16.73
N GLU A 4 -63.51 18.54 17.07
CA GLU A 4 -62.55 19.59 17.32
C GLU A 4 -61.88 20.03 16.01
N LYS A 5 -61.37 19.07 15.23
CA LYS A 5 -60.76 19.29 13.92
C LYS A 5 -60.75 18.01 13.09
N ILE A 6 -60.64 18.16 11.78
CA ILE A 6 -60.44 17.06 10.84
C ILE A 6 -59.08 17.29 10.15
N GLN A 7 -58.26 16.25 10.11
CA GLN A 7 -56.98 16.29 9.44
C GLN A 7 -56.99 15.32 8.26
N VAL A 8 -56.81 15.83 7.06
CA VAL A 8 -56.71 14.99 5.84
C VAL A 8 -55.23 14.73 5.56
N VAL A 9 -54.86 13.47 5.62
CA VAL A 9 -53.47 13.01 5.43
C VAL A 9 -53.37 12.33 4.08
N ASN A 10 -52.34 12.68 3.30
CA ASN A 10 -52.00 12.07 1.99
C ASN A 10 -53.13 12.11 0.95
N ARG A 11 -54.11 12.97 1.10
CA ARG A 11 -55.30 13.11 0.23
C ARG A 11 -56.26 11.92 0.18
N ASP A 12 -56.05 10.88 0.99
CA ASP A 12 -56.83 9.65 0.99
C ASP A 12 -57.40 9.27 2.36
N GLN A 13 -56.90 9.82 3.44
CA GLN A 13 -57.29 9.50 4.79
C GLN A 13 -57.75 10.74 5.55
N ALA A 14 -58.91 10.68 6.17
CA ALA A 14 -59.40 11.68 7.10
C ALA A 14 -59.31 11.17 8.53
N GLN A 15 -58.63 11.94 9.38
CA GLN A 15 -58.47 11.72 10.80
C GLN A 15 -59.35 12.74 11.53
N VAL A 16 -60.24 12.26 12.36
CA VAL A 16 -61.17 13.12 13.12
C VAL A 16 -60.72 13.18 14.57
N PHE A 17 -60.63 14.39 15.08
CA PHE A 17 -60.32 14.69 16.47
C PHE A 17 -61.60 15.20 17.14
N LEU A 18 -62.05 14.50 18.17
CA LEU A 18 -63.20 14.86 18.95
C LEU A 18 -62.80 15.69 20.18
N LYS A 19 -63.68 16.56 20.60
CA LYS A 19 -63.53 17.29 21.89
C LYS A 19 -63.53 16.31 23.06
N LYS A 20 -62.76 16.57 24.12
CA LYS A 20 -62.65 15.70 25.28
C LYS A 20 -63.99 15.34 25.89
N GLU A 21 -64.86 16.30 25.97
CA GLU A 21 -66.24 16.14 26.52
C GLU A 21 -67.08 15.16 25.70
N ALA A 22 -66.94 15.22 24.34
CA ALA A 22 -67.64 14.31 23.46
C ALA A 22 -67.08 12.89 23.57
N VAL A 23 -65.75 12.74 23.69
CA VAL A 23 -65.10 11.41 23.87
C VAL A 23 -65.61 10.75 25.16
N GLU A 24 -65.71 11.49 26.25
CA GLU A 24 -66.25 10.96 27.53
C GLU A 24 -67.67 10.55 27.40
N GLN A 25 -68.52 11.36 26.73
CA GLN A 25 -69.94 11.08 26.52
C GLN A 25 -70.09 9.79 25.64
N TYR A 26 -69.40 9.69 24.55
CA TYR A 26 -69.42 8.47 23.70
C TYR A 26 -68.96 7.22 24.42
N ARG A 27 -67.99 7.30 25.31
CA ARG A 27 -67.56 6.18 26.15
C ARG A 27 -68.63 5.71 27.14
N ARG A 28 -69.47 6.64 27.68
CA ARG A 28 -70.48 6.30 28.66
C ARG A 28 -71.78 5.82 28.03
N ASP A 29 -72.24 6.47 26.96
CA ASP A 29 -73.62 6.32 26.46
C ASP A 29 -73.76 5.34 25.28
N THR A 30 -72.67 4.84 24.72
CA THR A 30 -72.74 4.03 23.51
C THR A 30 -72.73 2.53 23.81
N VAL A 31 -73.70 1.83 23.22
CA VAL A 31 -73.82 0.35 23.28
C VAL A 31 -72.76 -0.31 22.41
N ASP A 32 -72.24 0.37 21.41
CA ASP A 32 -71.23 -0.17 20.50
C ASP A 32 -69.83 -0.22 21.15
N LYS A 33 -69.30 -1.43 21.27
CA LYS A 33 -67.98 -1.70 21.88
C LYS A 33 -66.81 -0.95 21.24
N ARG A 34 -66.93 -0.50 19.98
CA ARG A 34 -65.92 0.26 19.26
C ARG A 34 -65.71 1.64 19.85
N PHE A 35 -66.77 2.35 20.24
CA PHE A 35 -66.73 3.67 20.86
C PHE A 35 -66.29 3.68 22.33
N ARG A 36 -66.42 2.53 23.03
CA ARG A 36 -65.91 2.38 24.41
C ARG A 36 -64.41 2.42 24.53
N ARG A 37 -63.67 2.18 23.42
CA ARG A 37 -62.21 2.11 23.39
C ARG A 37 -61.59 3.31 22.68
N LEU A 38 -62.28 4.41 22.50
CA LEU A 38 -61.71 5.62 21.91
C LEU A 38 -60.54 6.13 22.74
N PRO A 39 -59.42 6.50 22.16
CA PRO A 39 -58.30 7.11 22.87
C PRO A 39 -58.71 8.49 23.41
N GLU A 40 -58.19 8.85 24.58
CA GLU A 40 -58.49 10.17 25.20
C GLU A 40 -57.84 11.32 24.46
N THR A 41 -56.70 11.05 23.84
CA THR A 41 -55.92 12.04 23.08
C THR A 41 -55.49 11.43 21.75
N GLY A 42 -55.46 12.26 20.71
CA GLY A 42 -55.03 11.82 19.36
C GLY A 42 -56.22 11.58 18.42
N VAL A 43 -56.03 10.72 17.43
CA VAL A 43 -57.02 10.41 16.40
C VAL A 43 -58.09 9.47 16.97
N GLN A 44 -59.33 9.92 17.03
CA GLN A 44 -60.45 9.08 17.52
C GLN A 44 -61.12 8.29 16.40
N LEU A 45 -61.28 8.89 15.23
CA LEU A 45 -61.85 8.21 14.05
C LEU A 45 -60.92 8.39 12.85
N LEU A 46 -60.79 7.29 12.11
CA LEU A 46 -59.97 7.26 10.86
C LEU A 46 -60.83 6.63 9.76
N PHE A 47 -60.94 7.28 8.64
CA PHE A 47 -61.58 6.71 7.46
C PHE A 47 -60.93 7.18 6.17
N THR A 48 -61.10 6.39 5.12
CA THR A 48 -60.58 6.70 3.79
C THR A 48 -61.59 7.56 3.02
N ILE A 49 -61.10 8.63 2.38
CA ILE A 49 -61.91 9.51 1.54
C ILE A 49 -61.64 9.14 0.06
N GLY A 50 -62.68 9.22 -0.79
CA GLY A 50 -62.55 8.92 -2.21
C GLY A 50 -61.78 10.01 -2.98
N SER A 51 -62.14 11.26 -2.79
CA SER A 51 -61.38 12.42 -3.24
C SER A 51 -61.54 13.58 -2.26
N VAL A 52 -60.53 14.45 -2.24
CA VAL A 52 -60.53 15.64 -1.39
C VAL A 52 -61.70 16.58 -1.73
N ASP A 53 -62.02 16.67 -3.00
CA ASP A 53 -63.08 17.59 -3.48
C ASP A 53 -64.48 17.08 -3.10
N SER A 54 -64.79 15.80 -3.29
CA SER A 54 -66.02 15.17 -2.84
C SER A 54 -66.17 15.28 -1.30
N PHE A 55 -65.10 14.99 -0.58
CA PHE A 55 -65.10 15.10 0.86
C PHE A 55 -65.37 16.53 1.34
N ARG A 56 -64.84 17.54 0.62
CA ARG A 56 -65.10 18.97 0.94
C ARG A 56 -66.53 19.36 0.67
N GLU A 57 -67.14 18.83 -0.39
CA GLU A 57 -68.56 19.05 -0.70
C GLU A 57 -69.49 18.43 0.38
N ASP A 58 -69.22 17.17 0.73
CA ASP A 58 -69.96 16.46 1.78
C ASP A 58 -69.82 17.14 3.12
N LEU A 59 -68.64 17.63 3.45
CA LEU A 59 -68.41 18.37 4.71
C LEU A 59 -69.13 19.68 4.72
N LYS A 60 -69.13 20.47 3.62
CA LYS A 60 -69.91 21.70 3.54
C LYS A 60 -71.39 21.46 3.68
N ALA A 61 -71.94 20.41 3.09
CA ALA A 61 -73.35 20.05 3.26
C ALA A 61 -73.69 19.72 4.71
N ALA A 62 -72.80 18.98 5.40
CA ALA A 62 -72.93 18.65 6.81
C ALA A 62 -72.79 19.88 7.72
N GLU A 63 -71.88 20.80 7.40
CA GLU A 63 -71.75 22.11 8.10
C GLU A 63 -72.97 22.97 7.95
N GLN A 64 -73.60 23.03 6.77
CA GLN A 64 -74.83 23.77 6.53
C GLN A 64 -76.00 23.18 7.32
N GLN A 65 -76.09 21.87 7.45
CA GLN A 65 -77.13 21.21 8.24
C GLN A 65 -76.92 21.38 9.72
N SER A 66 -75.69 21.35 10.21
CA SER A 66 -75.39 21.43 11.67
C SER A 66 -75.18 22.84 12.18
N GLY A 67 -75.01 23.82 11.28
CA GLY A 67 -74.72 25.22 11.66
C GLY A 67 -73.32 25.43 12.27
N GLN A 68 -72.41 24.45 12.15
CA GLN A 68 -71.09 24.47 12.77
C GLN A 68 -70.01 24.27 11.74
N VAL A 69 -68.95 25.09 11.77
CA VAL A 69 -67.79 25.00 10.92
C VAL A 69 -66.74 24.20 11.65
N VAL A 70 -66.19 23.16 10.97
CA VAL A 70 -65.15 22.30 11.49
C VAL A 70 -63.83 22.64 10.80
N PRO A 71 -62.76 22.99 11.53
CA PRO A 71 -61.50 23.29 10.92
C PRO A 71 -60.90 22.03 10.28
N VAL A 72 -60.52 22.13 8.98
CA VAL A 72 -59.90 21.05 8.21
C VAL A 72 -58.44 21.40 7.92
N VAL A 73 -57.54 20.55 8.33
CA VAL A 73 -56.10 20.69 8.09
C VAL A 73 -55.66 19.63 7.06
N TYR A 74 -55.00 20.05 6.02
CA TYR A 74 -54.44 19.15 5.01
C TYR A 74 -52.96 18.93 5.27
N GLU A 75 -52.59 17.70 5.53
CA GLU A 75 -51.18 17.31 5.79
C GLU A 75 -50.72 16.27 4.78
N ASN A 76 -49.64 16.58 4.12
CA ASN A 76 -49.01 15.62 3.20
C ASN A 76 -47.81 15.01 3.93
N LYS A 77 -47.98 13.86 4.51
CA LYS A 77 -46.86 13.05 5.04
C LYS A 77 -46.19 12.39 3.86
N ALA A 78 -45.32 13.15 3.17
CA ALA A 78 -44.42 12.55 2.19
C ALA A 78 -43.66 11.40 2.87
N ASN A 79 -43.60 10.29 2.22
CA ASN A 79 -42.86 9.11 2.71
C ASN A 79 -41.43 9.54 3.03
N ASP A 80 -41.09 9.68 4.32
CA ASP A 80 -39.75 10.08 4.76
C ASP A 80 -38.66 9.15 4.20
N TRP A 81 -39.05 7.93 3.83
CA TRP A 81 -38.16 6.94 3.21
C TRP A 81 -37.61 7.37 1.82
N THR A 82 -38.37 8.10 1.02
CA THR A 82 -37.87 8.60 -0.28
C THR A 82 -36.81 9.66 -0.07
N ASN A 83 -36.98 10.54 0.89
CA ASN A 83 -35.98 11.54 1.26
C ASN A 83 -34.73 10.91 1.87
N VAL A 84 -34.86 9.86 2.68
CA VAL A 84 -33.74 9.08 3.23
C VAL A 84 -32.99 8.37 2.09
N LEU A 85 -33.70 7.75 1.15
CA LEU A 85 -33.07 7.08 0.00
C LEU A 85 -32.35 8.06 -0.92
N ILE A 86 -32.93 9.21 -1.22
CA ILE A 86 -32.33 10.25 -2.05
C ILE A 86 -31.06 10.82 -1.38
N ASN A 87 -31.08 11.03 -0.09
CA ASN A 87 -29.92 11.51 0.67
C ASN A 87 -28.83 10.44 0.86
N LEU A 88 -29.17 9.15 0.91
CA LEU A 88 -28.21 8.05 1.02
C LEU A 88 -27.55 7.68 -0.33
N LEU A 89 -28.23 7.92 -1.44
CA LEU A 89 -27.78 7.53 -2.78
C LEU A 89 -26.39 8.08 -3.13
N PRO A 90 -26.04 9.37 -2.87
CA PRO A 90 -24.70 9.89 -3.10
C PRO A 90 -23.63 9.17 -2.27
N TRP A 91 -23.93 8.85 -1.01
CA TRP A 91 -23.00 8.15 -0.13
C TRP A 91 -22.75 6.72 -0.58
N VAL A 92 -23.79 6.02 -1.03
CA VAL A 92 -23.68 4.66 -1.59
C VAL A 92 -22.83 4.68 -2.87
N LEU A 93 -23.00 5.69 -3.73
CA LEU A 93 -22.18 5.86 -4.94
C LEU A 93 -20.72 6.15 -4.58
N ILE A 94 -20.45 7.05 -3.64
CA ILE A 94 -19.09 7.37 -3.19
C ILE A 94 -18.42 6.13 -2.59
N ILE A 95 -19.11 5.39 -1.72
CA ILE A 95 -18.58 4.15 -1.14
C ILE A 95 -18.38 3.09 -2.21
N GLY A 96 -19.31 2.95 -3.15
CA GLY A 96 -19.19 2.01 -4.29
C GLY A 96 -17.99 2.32 -5.17
N VAL A 97 -17.80 3.59 -5.54
CA VAL A 97 -16.61 4.05 -6.28
C VAL A 97 -15.35 3.81 -5.46
N TRP A 98 -15.36 4.11 -4.17
CA TRP A 98 -14.21 3.90 -3.29
C TRP A 98 -13.83 2.41 -3.17
N ILE A 99 -14.82 1.52 -2.99
CA ILE A 99 -14.62 0.06 -2.97
C ILE A 99 -14.13 -0.42 -4.35
N PHE A 100 -14.70 0.11 -5.44
CA PHE A 100 -14.27 -0.22 -6.82
C PHE A 100 -12.81 0.18 -7.04
N VAL A 101 -12.42 1.40 -6.65
CA VAL A 101 -11.03 1.88 -6.73
C VAL A 101 -10.11 1.03 -5.85
N MET A 102 -10.51 0.74 -4.62
CA MET A 102 -9.74 -0.12 -3.72
C MET A 102 -9.58 -1.55 -4.26
N ARG A 103 -10.63 -2.10 -4.83
CA ARG A 103 -10.63 -3.45 -5.44
C ARG A 103 -9.88 -3.47 -6.78
N SER A 104 -9.93 -2.40 -7.53
CA SER A 104 -9.12 -2.19 -8.74
C SER A 104 -7.64 -2.06 -8.40
N MET A 105 -7.28 -1.32 -7.34
CA MET A 105 -5.91 -1.24 -6.82
C MET A 105 -5.42 -2.59 -6.26
N SER A 106 -6.29 -3.36 -5.61
CA SER A 106 -5.96 -4.67 -5.05
C SER A 106 -5.79 -5.76 -6.13
N ARG A 107 -6.57 -5.69 -7.23
CA ARG A 107 -6.39 -6.60 -8.38
C ARG A 107 -5.23 -6.21 -9.28
N GLY A 108 -4.76 -4.96 -9.20
CA GLY A 108 -3.60 -4.43 -9.92
C GLY A 108 -2.27 -4.59 -9.19
N ALA A 109 -2.22 -5.23 -8.02
CA ALA A 109 -0.97 -5.53 -7.30
C ALA A 109 -0.05 -6.52 -8.05
N GLY A 110 -0.47 -6.96 -9.26
CA GLY A 110 0.32 -7.73 -10.21
C GLY A 110 0.84 -6.96 -11.42
N GLY A 111 0.63 -5.63 -11.54
CA GLY A 111 1.15 -4.88 -12.69
C GLY A 111 0.57 -3.47 -12.83
N GLY A 112 1.32 -2.48 -12.42
CA GLY A 112 1.31 -1.12 -12.97
C GLY A 112 0.26 -0.14 -12.46
N ALA A 113 0.68 0.87 -11.77
CA ALA A 113 0.34 2.27 -11.65
C ALA A 113 0.20 2.82 -10.22
N GLY A 114 -0.02 1.98 -9.16
CA GLY A 114 -0.03 2.45 -7.76
C GLY A 114 1.28 2.21 -7.00
N GLY A 115 2.22 1.47 -7.60
CA GLY A 115 3.49 1.08 -6.98
C GLY A 115 4.61 2.13 -7.07
N GLY A 116 4.43 3.23 -7.77
CA GLY A 116 5.51 4.17 -8.07
C GLY A 116 6.05 4.90 -6.84
N ILE A 117 5.22 5.29 -5.90
CA ILE A 117 5.64 6.09 -4.75
C ILE A 117 6.21 5.23 -3.61
N MET A 118 5.69 3.99 -3.42
CA MET A 118 6.21 3.08 -2.39
C MET A 118 7.43 2.26 -2.83
N ASN A 119 7.75 2.24 -4.12
CA ASN A 119 8.91 1.52 -4.67
C ASN A 119 10.15 2.37 -4.90
N VAL A 120 10.13 3.66 -4.59
CA VAL A 120 11.26 4.59 -4.82
C VAL A 120 12.52 4.16 -4.06
N GLY A 121 12.38 3.50 -2.91
CA GLY A 121 13.51 3.00 -2.11
C GLY A 121 13.91 1.56 -2.36
N LYS A 122 13.25 0.82 -3.28
CA LYS A 122 13.62 -0.57 -3.55
C LYS A 122 14.74 -0.68 -4.57
N ALA A 123 15.73 -1.50 -4.26
CA ALA A 123 16.80 -1.81 -5.19
C ALA A 123 16.24 -2.61 -6.38
N LYS A 124 16.45 -2.10 -7.59
CA LYS A 124 16.16 -2.83 -8.84
C LYS A 124 17.33 -3.75 -9.21
N ALA A 125 17.82 -4.53 -8.24
CA ALA A 125 18.90 -5.48 -8.54
C ALA A 125 18.44 -6.50 -9.58
N GLN A 126 19.23 -6.70 -10.61
CA GLN A 126 19.02 -7.79 -11.55
C GLN A 126 19.39 -9.09 -10.87
N VAL A 127 18.38 -9.92 -10.61
CA VAL A 127 18.58 -11.24 -10.01
C VAL A 127 18.71 -12.27 -11.12
N PHE A 128 19.87 -12.90 -11.20
CA PHE A 128 20.11 -14.06 -12.05
C PHE A 128 19.94 -15.31 -11.18
N ASP A 129 18.74 -15.90 -11.23
CA ASP A 129 18.40 -17.10 -10.46
C ASP A 129 19.00 -18.36 -11.07
N LYS A 130 19.08 -19.41 -10.26
CA LYS A 130 19.67 -20.72 -10.61
C LYS A 130 19.07 -21.38 -11.85
N ASP A 131 17.80 -21.04 -12.17
CA ASP A 131 16.99 -21.77 -13.17
C ASP A 131 16.95 -21.16 -14.58
N ASN A 132 17.54 -19.97 -14.80
CA ASN A 132 17.50 -19.33 -16.12
C ASN A 132 18.81 -19.50 -16.89
N SER A 133 18.77 -20.38 -17.87
CA SER A 133 19.51 -20.47 -19.14
C SER A 133 20.96 -19.91 -19.19
N LYS A 134 21.89 -20.73 -19.59
CA LYS A 134 23.30 -20.43 -19.91
C LYS A 134 24.08 -19.77 -18.78
N ARG A 135 24.39 -20.55 -17.75
CA ARG A 135 25.32 -20.12 -16.71
C ARG A 135 26.68 -19.81 -17.32
N VAL A 136 27.15 -18.61 -17.07
CA VAL A 136 28.52 -18.23 -17.38
C VAL A 136 29.44 -18.91 -16.36
N THR A 137 30.46 -19.60 -16.83
CA THR A 137 31.47 -20.27 -16.01
C THR A 137 32.87 -19.76 -16.36
N PHE A 138 33.91 -20.20 -15.65
CA PHE A 138 35.27 -19.79 -15.99
C PHE A 138 35.73 -20.26 -17.39
N LYS A 139 35.06 -21.23 -18.00
CA LYS A 139 35.28 -21.64 -19.38
C LYS A 139 34.92 -20.57 -20.40
N ASP A 140 33.95 -19.71 -20.02
CA ASP A 140 33.46 -18.62 -20.86
C ASP A 140 34.33 -17.35 -20.72
N VAL A 141 35.27 -17.33 -19.77
CA VAL A 141 36.20 -16.22 -19.52
C VAL A 141 37.56 -16.54 -20.14
N ALA A 142 37.93 -15.83 -21.19
CA ALA A 142 39.23 -15.97 -21.81
C ALA A 142 40.31 -15.21 -21.02
N GLY A 143 41.49 -15.82 -20.83
CA GLY A 143 42.58 -15.20 -20.07
C GLY A 143 42.28 -15.03 -18.58
N LEU A 144 42.92 -14.07 -17.96
CA LEU A 144 42.74 -13.72 -16.53
C LEU A 144 43.08 -14.87 -15.57
N GLU A 145 44.08 -15.69 -15.90
CA GLU A 145 44.39 -16.91 -15.13
C GLU A 145 44.76 -16.60 -13.67
N GLU A 146 45.51 -15.53 -13.42
CA GLU A 146 45.90 -15.10 -12.07
C GLU A 146 44.65 -14.69 -11.29
N ALA A 147 43.79 -13.85 -11.86
CA ALA A 147 42.55 -13.43 -11.26
C ALA A 147 41.57 -14.61 -10.96
N LYS A 148 41.54 -15.61 -11.89
CA LYS A 148 40.76 -16.83 -11.69
C LYS A 148 41.27 -17.64 -10.50
N VAL A 149 42.57 -17.76 -10.34
CA VAL A 149 43.18 -18.49 -9.21
C VAL A 149 42.81 -17.81 -7.88
N GLU A 150 42.97 -16.49 -7.77
CA GLU A 150 42.66 -15.76 -6.56
C GLU A 150 41.17 -15.83 -6.20
N ILE A 151 40.29 -15.69 -7.21
CA ILE A 151 38.85 -15.68 -6.96
C ILE A 151 38.31 -17.10 -6.75
N MET A 152 39.06 -18.16 -7.07
CA MET A 152 38.69 -19.55 -6.85
C MET A 152 38.51 -19.86 -5.36
N GLU A 153 39.24 -19.21 -4.47
CA GLU A 153 39.02 -19.36 -3.02
C GLU A 153 37.62 -18.95 -2.60
N ILE A 154 37.08 -17.91 -3.23
CA ILE A 154 35.70 -17.45 -3.02
C ILE A 154 34.69 -18.52 -3.48
N VAL A 155 34.95 -19.12 -4.66
CA VAL A 155 34.10 -20.19 -5.18
C VAL A 155 34.12 -21.41 -4.25
N ASP A 156 35.31 -21.82 -3.81
CA ASP A 156 35.47 -22.98 -2.93
C ASP A 156 34.77 -22.74 -1.58
N PHE A 157 34.87 -21.53 -1.06
CA PHE A 157 34.13 -21.14 0.15
C PHE A 157 32.61 -21.24 -0.03
N LEU A 158 32.07 -20.68 -1.11
CA LEU A 158 30.63 -20.72 -1.39
C LEU A 158 30.12 -22.15 -1.60
N LYS A 159 30.96 -23.04 -2.19
CA LYS A 159 30.64 -24.46 -2.36
C LYS A 159 30.69 -25.26 -1.09
N LYS A 160 31.60 -24.93 -0.15
CA LYS A 160 31.92 -25.74 1.04
C LYS A 160 31.93 -24.89 2.32
N SER A 161 30.97 -23.98 2.47
CA SER A 161 30.93 -23.01 3.58
C SER A 161 31.03 -23.65 4.97
N ASP A 162 30.43 -24.82 5.17
CA ASP A 162 30.41 -25.48 6.48
C ASP A 162 31.80 -25.97 6.92
N LYS A 163 32.59 -26.49 5.97
CA LYS A 163 33.97 -26.92 6.27
C LYS A 163 34.88 -25.76 6.71
N TYR A 164 34.70 -24.58 6.11
CA TYR A 164 35.47 -23.39 6.48
C TYR A 164 35.02 -22.83 7.84
N LYS A 165 33.76 -22.97 8.15
CA LYS A 165 33.21 -22.58 9.47
C LYS A 165 33.77 -23.45 10.60
N GLU A 166 33.83 -24.77 10.41
CA GLU A 166 34.40 -25.73 11.35
C GLU A 166 35.89 -25.47 11.63
N LEU A 167 36.63 -25.06 10.60
CA LEU A 167 38.04 -24.75 10.71
C LEU A 167 38.33 -23.36 11.30
N GLY A 168 37.33 -22.56 11.59
CA GLY A 168 37.49 -21.19 12.10
C GLY A 168 38.18 -20.25 11.13
N ALA A 169 38.16 -20.54 9.84
CA ALA A 169 38.80 -19.73 8.82
C ALA A 169 38.14 -18.37 8.68
N LYS A 170 38.94 -17.31 8.56
CA LYS A 170 38.44 -15.97 8.23
C LYS A 170 38.08 -15.90 6.76
N ILE A 171 36.82 -15.77 6.47
CA ILE A 171 36.26 -15.70 5.14
C ILE A 171 36.31 -14.26 4.66
N PRO A 172 36.81 -13.96 3.43
CA PRO A 172 36.72 -12.63 2.87
C PRO A 172 35.25 -12.28 2.66
N LYS A 173 34.81 -11.13 3.17
CA LYS A 173 33.44 -10.65 2.99
C LYS A 173 33.22 -10.04 1.61
N GLY A 174 34.31 -9.57 0.96
CA GLY A 174 34.22 -8.97 -0.34
C GLY A 174 35.57 -8.92 -1.05
N ALA A 175 35.50 -8.79 -2.38
CA ALA A 175 36.65 -8.53 -3.23
C ALA A 175 36.38 -7.42 -4.24
N LEU A 176 37.41 -6.65 -4.56
CA LEU A 176 37.38 -5.54 -5.51
C LEU A 176 38.05 -5.94 -6.80
N LEU A 177 37.29 -5.94 -7.91
CA LEU A 177 37.81 -6.16 -9.25
C LEU A 177 38.29 -4.83 -9.83
N VAL A 178 39.59 -4.71 -10.09
CA VAL A 178 40.22 -3.46 -10.56
C VAL A 178 40.76 -3.66 -11.96
N GLY A 179 40.48 -2.73 -12.87
CA GLY A 179 41.05 -2.76 -14.20
C GLY A 179 40.37 -1.81 -15.18
N PRO A 180 40.97 -1.59 -16.34
CA PRO A 180 40.38 -0.75 -17.37
C PRO A 180 38.98 -1.19 -17.81
N PRO A 181 38.19 -0.31 -18.44
CA PRO A 181 36.92 -0.73 -19.02
C PRO A 181 37.12 -1.80 -20.10
N GLY A 182 36.18 -2.74 -20.21
CA GLY A 182 36.24 -3.82 -21.22
C GLY A 182 37.13 -5.01 -20.86
N THR A 183 37.78 -5.07 -19.70
CA THR A 183 38.61 -6.20 -19.27
C THR A 183 37.86 -7.44 -18.82
N GLY A 184 36.51 -7.38 -18.78
CA GLY A 184 35.68 -8.54 -18.44
C GLY A 184 35.35 -8.71 -16.95
N LYS A 185 35.54 -7.67 -16.11
CA LYS A 185 35.24 -7.71 -14.66
C LYS A 185 33.81 -8.22 -14.34
N THR A 186 32.81 -7.68 -15.01
CA THR A 186 31.42 -8.12 -14.87
C THR A 186 31.20 -9.57 -15.32
N LEU A 187 31.91 -9.99 -16.40
CA LEU A 187 31.86 -11.37 -16.88
C LEU A 187 32.50 -12.32 -15.87
N LEU A 188 33.65 -11.96 -15.32
CA LEU A 188 34.35 -12.72 -14.29
C LEU A 188 33.47 -12.87 -13.03
N ALA A 189 32.84 -11.80 -12.56
CA ALA A 189 31.93 -11.86 -11.41
C ALA A 189 30.72 -12.81 -11.65
N LYS A 190 30.14 -12.79 -12.86
CA LYS A 190 29.10 -13.75 -13.25
C LYS A 190 29.63 -15.18 -13.30
N ALA A 191 30.84 -15.38 -13.80
CA ALA A 191 31.46 -16.70 -13.85
C ALA A 191 31.71 -17.28 -12.46
N VAL A 192 32.11 -16.47 -11.49
CA VAL A 192 32.23 -16.88 -10.07
C VAL A 192 30.90 -17.40 -9.51
N ALA A 193 29.81 -16.70 -9.74
CA ALA A 193 28.50 -17.13 -9.29
C ALA A 193 28.03 -18.42 -9.98
N GLY A 194 28.28 -18.52 -11.30
CA GLY A 194 27.97 -19.72 -12.06
C GLY A 194 28.79 -20.92 -11.66
N GLU A 195 30.09 -20.74 -11.40
CA GLU A 195 30.97 -21.77 -10.90
C GLU A 195 30.63 -22.23 -9.48
N ALA A 196 30.29 -21.28 -8.61
CA ALA A 196 29.84 -21.58 -7.23
C ALA A 196 28.40 -22.12 -7.17
N ASN A 197 27.66 -22.03 -8.25
CA ASN A 197 26.24 -22.41 -8.32
C ASN A 197 25.34 -21.67 -7.31
N VAL A 198 25.53 -20.37 -7.14
CA VAL A 198 24.80 -19.51 -6.24
C VAL A 198 24.08 -18.39 -7.00
N PRO A 199 22.99 -17.80 -6.43
CA PRO A 199 22.34 -16.63 -6.98
C PRO A 199 23.29 -15.44 -7.13
N PHE A 200 23.09 -14.65 -8.20
CA PHE A 200 23.86 -13.46 -8.50
C PHE A 200 22.94 -12.24 -8.53
N LEU A 201 23.15 -11.29 -7.61
CA LEU A 201 22.45 -10.03 -7.54
C LEU A 201 23.36 -8.94 -8.08
N SER A 202 22.98 -8.32 -9.20
CA SER A 202 23.80 -7.27 -9.84
C SER A 202 23.11 -5.92 -9.79
N ILE A 203 23.88 -4.89 -9.44
CA ILE A 203 23.45 -3.50 -9.42
C ILE A 203 24.61 -2.61 -9.86
N SER A 204 24.30 -1.45 -10.47
CA SER A 204 25.30 -0.43 -10.74
C SER A 204 25.43 0.54 -9.55
N GLY A 205 26.64 0.98 -9.24
CA GLY A 205 26.88 2.04 -8.26
C GLY A 205 26.14 3.33 -8.58
N SER A 206 25.89 3.61 -9.86
CA SER A 206 25.08 4.74 -10.31
C SER A 206 23.61 4.64 -9.91
N ASP A 207 23.08 3.42 -9.74
CA ASP A 207 21.69 3.20 -9.32
C ASP A 207 21.44 3.63 -7.87
N PHE A 208 22.48 3.81 -7.09
CA PHE A 208 22.39 4.34 -5.73
C PHE A 208 22.46 5.87 -5.66
N VAL A 209 22.86 6.53 -6.77
CA VAL A 209 22.97 7.99 -6.82
C VAL A 209 21.64 8.58 -7.27
N GLU A 210 20.89 9.12 -6.33
CA GLU A 210 19.59 9.75 -6.58
C GLU A 210 19.59 11.20 -6.10
N MET A 211 18.67 12.00 -6.62
CA MET A 211 18.50 13.38 -6.21
C MET A 211 17.74 13.52 -4.86
N PHE A 212 17.06 12.45 -4.42
CA PHE A 212 16.26 12.47 -3.19
C PHE A 212 17.05 11.92 -2.01
N VAL A 213 17.04 12.66 -0.92
CA VAL A 213 17.76 12.31 0.31
C VAL A 213 17.26 10.98 0.89
N GLY A 214 18.18 10.07 1.21
CA GLY A 214 17.89 8.78 1.84
C GLY A 214 17.49 7.65 0.90
N VAL A 215 17.23 7.91 -0.38
CA VAL A 215 16.83 6.87 -1.35
C VAL A 215 17.99 5.91 -1.63
N GLY A 216 19.21 6.43 -1.82
CA GLY A 216 20.40 5.61 -2.03
C GLY A 216 20.67 4.67 -0.86
N ALA A 217 20.65 5.21 0.35
CA ALA A 217 20.82 4.41 1.57
C ALA A 217 19.72 3.36 1.77
N SER A 218 18.48 3.68 1.39
CA SER A 218 17.38 2.71 1.44
C SER A 218 17.57 1.57 0.44
N ARG A 219 18.04 1.87 -0.78
CA ARG A 219 18.35 0.84 -1.79
C ARG A 219 19.48 -0.08 -1.35
N VAL A 220 20.51 0.46 -0.70
CA VAL A 220 21.58 -0.35 -0.11
C VAL A 220 21.00 -1.34 0.89
N ARG A 221 20.18 -0.88 1.86
CA ARG A 221 19.56 -1.77 2.84
C ARG A 221 18.71 -2.87 2.20
N ASP A 222 17.87 -2.50 1.24
CA ASP A 222 17.01 -3.44 0.51
C ASP A 222 17.82 -4.49 -0.26
N LEU A 223 18.90 -4.08 -0.94
CA LEU A 223 19.82 -5.00 -1.63
C LEU A 223 20.40 -6.05 -0.67
N PHE A 224 20.89 -5.60 0.48
CA PHE A 224 21.51 -6.48 1.46
C PHE A 224 20.49 -7.37 2.18
N GLU A 225 19.26 -6.90 2.37
CA GLU A 225 18.16 -7.72 2.86
C GLU A 225 17.81 -8.83 1.87
N GLN A 226 17.68 -8.50 0.59
CA GLN A 226 17.48 -9.49 -0.48
C GLN A 226 18.61 -10.52 -0.53
N ALA A 227 19.87 -10.07 -0.36
CA ALA A 227 21.01 -10.96 -0.32
C ALA A 227 20.96 -11.92 0.87
N LYS A 228 20.60 -11.45 2.06
CA LYS A 228 20.40 -12.29 3.25
C LYS A 228 19.34 -13.38 3.03
N GLN A 229 18.24 -13.01 2.35
CA GLN A 229 17.15 -13.95 2.05
C GLN A 229 17.54 -15.01 1.01
N LYS A 230 18.49 -14.69 0.12
CA LYS A 230 18.95 -15.57 -0.96
C LYS A 230 20.29 -16.25 -0.67
N ALA A 231 20.81 -16.13 0.54
CA ALA A 231 22.10 -16.73 0.92
C ALA A 231 22.08 -18.29 0.81
N PRO A 232 23.13 -18.94 0.33
CA PRO A 232 24.40 -18.34 -0.14
C PRO A 232 24.25 -17.65 -1.51
N CYS A 233 24.81 -16.44 -1.65
CA CYS A 233 24.70 -15.65 -2.88
C CYS A 233 25.89 -14.69 -3.07
N ILE A 234 26.02 -14.16 -4.29
CA ILE A 234 26.95 -13.08 -4.61
C ILE A 234 26.18 -11.80 -4.91
N VAL A 235 26.57 -10.71 -4.25
CA VAL A 235 26.16 -9.35 -4.56
C VAL A 235 27.27 -8.71 -5.39
N PHE A 236 26.94 -8.23 -6.58
CA PHE A 236 27.88 -7.54 -7.45
C PHE A 236 27.49 -6.09 -7.63
N ILE A 237 28.42 -5.18 -7.31
CA ILE A 237 28.27 -3.75 -7.46
C ILE A 237 29.24 -3.29 -8.55
N ASP A 238 28.72 -2.99 -9.74
CA ASP A 238 29.53 -2.44 -10.82
C ASP A 238 29.72 -0.93 -10.61
N GLU A 239 30.82 -0.38 -11.09
CA GLU A 239 31.14 1.05 -10.99
C GLU A 239 31.01 1.59 -9.55
N ILE A 240 31.60 0.89 -8.57
CA ILE A 240 31.51 1.27 -7.15
C ILE A 240 32.04 2.71 -6.89
N ASP A 241 32.88 3.22 -7.74
CA ASP A 241 33.43 4.58 -7.67
C ASP A 241 32.35 5.67 -7.83
N ALA A 242 31.16 5.34 -8.33
CA ALA A 242 30.03 6.26 -8.36
C ALA A 242 29.62 6.73 -6.94
N ILE A 243 29.69 5.83 -5.95
CA ILE A 243 29.36 6.08 -4.54
C ILE A 243 30.60 6.11 -3.63
N GLY A 244 31.62 5.35 -4.00
CA GLY A 244 32.80 5.05 -3.17
C GLY A 244 33.93 6.09 -3.23
N ARG A 245 33.75 7.24 -3.87
CA ARG A 245 34.80 8.26 -4.01
C ARG A 245 35.17 8.87 -2.68
N ALA A 246 36.49 9.00 -2.43
CA ALA A 246 37.03 9.65 -1.25
C ALA A 246 36.58 11.12 -1.14
N ARG A 247 36.42 11.60 0.08
CA ARG A 247 36.02 12.97 0.39
C ARG A 247 36.97 13.99 -0.22
N GLY A 248 36.48 14.82 -1.14
CA GLY A 248 37.23 15.94 -1.67
C GLY A 248 37.27 17.10 -0.66
N LYS A 249 38.40 17.84 -0.62
CA LYS A 249 38.58 19.02 0.27
C LYS A 249 37.65 20.18 -0.07
N ASN A 250 36.89 20.16 -1.13
CA ASN A 250 35.94 21.19 -1.55
C ASN A 250 34.50 20.72 -1.20
N ALA A 251 34.13 20.93 0.07
CA ALA A 251 32.78 20.77 0.57
C ALA A 251 31.93 21.97 0.11
N GLY A 252 31.22 21.79 -0.96
CA GLY A 252 30.26 22.79 -1.41
C GLY A 252 29.36 22.28 -2.53
N PHE A 253 28.38 21.43 -2.18
CA PHE A 253 27.13 21.26 -2.92
C PHE A 253 26.40 20.01 -2.39
N SER A 254 25.10 20.10 -2.15
CA SER A 254 24.25 19.10 -1.48
C SER A 254 24.21 17.69 -2.13
N GLY A 255 24.82 17.50 -3.30
CA GLY A 255 24.95 16.20 -3.95
C GLY A 255 26.06 15.30 -3.38
N ASN A 256 26.99 15.84 -2.58
CA ASN A 256 28.02 15.05 -1.94
C ASN A 256 27.54 14.37 -0.66
N ASP A 257 26.60 15.00 0.04
CA ASP A 257 26.06 14.48 1.31
C ASP A 257 25.28 13.18 1.11
N GLU A 258 24.52 13.08 0.00
CA GLU A 258 23.73 11.88 -0.30
C GLU A 258 24.60 10.68 -0.70
N ARG A 259 25.68 10.93 -1.48
CA ARG A 259 26.66 9.88 -1.78
C ARG A 259 27.38 9.39 -0.53
N GLU A 260 27.72 10.32 0.37
CA GLU A 260 28.37 9.98 1.63
C GLU A 260 27.45 9.17 2.54
N ASN A 261 26.17 9.54 2.63
CA ASN A 261 25.16 8.78 3.37
C ASN A 261 25.01 7.36 2.79
N THR A 262 24.97 7.23 1.48
CA THR A 262 24.87 5.95 0.79
C THR A 262 26.12 5.10 1.01
N LEU A 263 27.31 5.70 0.93
CA LEU A 263 28.58 5.01 1.22
C LEU A 263 28.60 4.54 2.68
N ASN A 264 28.27 5.41 3.64
CA ASN A 264 28.23 5.05 5.06
C ASN A 264 27.23 3.90 5.32
N GLN A 265 26.08 3.89 4.64
CA GLN A 265 25.13 2.79 4.74
C GLN A 265 25.71 1.49 4.17
N LEU A 266 26.41 1.54 3.01
CA LEU A 266 27.10 0.39 2.44
C LEU A 266 28.13 -0.20 3.40
N LEU A 267 28.98 0.66 4.00
CA LEU A 267 29.95 0.25 4.98
C LEU A 267 29.30 -0.40 6.21
N THR A 268 28.20 0.18 6.68
CA THR A 268 27.45 -0.36 7.81
C THR A 268 26.86 -1.73 7.52
N GLU A 269 26.26 -1.91 6.33
CA GLU A 269 25.72 -3.22 5.94
C GLU A 269 26.83 -4.27 5.80
N MET A 270 27.99 -3.92 5.18
CA MET A 270 29.12 -4.84 5.10
C MET A 270 29.70 -5.22 6.46
N ASP A 271 29.77 -4.29 7.39
CA ASP A 271 30.25 -4.56 8.76
C ASP A 271 29.22 -5.40 9.54
N GLY A 272 27.93 -5.19 9.30
CA GLY A 272 26.83 -5.90 9.95
C GLY A 272 26.68 -7.36 9.53
N PHE A 273 27.36 -7.81 8.46
CA PHE A 273 27.38 -9.23 8.11
C PHE A 273 28.26 -10.01 9.11
N GLN A 274 27.65 -10.99 9.72
CA GLN A 274 28.43 -12.03 10.39
C GLN A 274 29.18 -12.85 9.31
N THR A 275 30.40 -13.24 9.60
CA THR A 275 31.31 -13.97 8.69
C THR A 275 30.71 -15.28 8.15
N ASN A 276 29.55 -15.70 8.61
CA ASN A 276 28.94 -16.99 8.35
C ASN A 276 27.65 -16.94 7.51
N THR A 277 27.24 -15.77 6.99
CA THR A 277 25.96 -15.64 6.27
C THR A 277 25.97 -16.22 4.87
N GLY A 278 27.14 -16.55 4.32
CA GLY A 278 27.24 -17.05 2.95
C GLY A 278 27.02 -15.99 1.85
N VAL A 279 26.99 -14.69 2.21
CA VAL A 279 26.90 -13.58 1.26
C VAL A 279 28.30 -13.02 1.00
N ILE A 280 28.70 -12.94 -0.25
CA ILE A 280 29.96 -12.31 -0.67
C ILE A 280 29.64 -11.12 -1.57
N VAL A 281 30.30 -10.00 -1.31
CA VAL A 281 30.16 -8.78 -2.11
C VAL A 281 31.34 -8.65 -3.04
N LEU A 282 31.11 -8.67 -4.36
CA LEU A 282 32.07 -8.32 -5.37
C LEU A 282 31.80 -6.90 -5.85
N ALA A 283 32.80 -6.08 -5.93
CA ALA A 283 32.67 -4.75 -6.54
C ALA A 283 33.65 -4.60 -7.71
N ALA A 284 33.28 -3.82 -8.72
CA ALA A 284 34.14 -3.49 -9.82
C ALA A 284 34.36 -1.98 -9.94
N THR A 285 35.59 -1.61 -10.28
CA THR A 285 35.93 -0.21 -10.57
C THR A 285 36.99 -0.11 -11.64
N ASN A 286 36.95 0.97 -12.38
CA ASN A 286 38.05 1.33 -13.32
C ASN A 286 39.07 2.28 -12.65
N ARG A 287 38.77 2.77 -11.43
CA ARG A 287 39.55 3.81 -10.77
C ARG A 287 39.66 3.56 -9.27
N ALA A 288 40.48 2.59 -8.91
CA ALA A 288 40.72 2.28 -7.49
C ALA A 288 41.42 3.42 -6.74
N ASP A 289 42.14 4.29 -7.45
CA ASP A 289 42.85 5.46 -6.90
C ASP A 289 41.96 6.48 -6.21
N ILE A 290 40.70 6.61 -6.63
CA ILE A 290 39.77 7.59 -6.09
C ILE A 290 38.86 7.03 -4.98
N LEU A 291 38.90 5.74 -4.70
CA LEU A 291 38.04 5.11 -3.70
C LEU A 291 38.43 5.53 -2.29
N ASP A 292 37.41 5.63 -1.43
CA ASP A 292 37.61 5.85 -0.01
C ASP A 292 38.32 4.64 0.61
N LYS A 293 39.39 4.92 1.38
CA LYS A 293 40.18 3.91 2.06
C LYS A 293 39.37 3.05 3.04
N ALA A 294 38.23 3.57 3.49
CA ALA A 294 37.31 2.82 4.36
C ALA A 294 36.73 1.60 3.68
N LEU A 295 36.55 1.62 2.36
CA LEU A 295 36.09 0.46 1.58
C LEU A 295 37.09 -0.70 1.56
N MET A 296 38.39 -0.38 1.59
CA MET A 296 39.46 -1.35 1.47
C MET A 296 40.01 -1.89 2.79
N ARG A 297 39.26 -1.66 3.90
CA ARG A 297 39.61 -2.19 5.21
C ARG A 297 39.28 -3.68 5.32
N ALA A 298 40.04 -4.39 6.21
CA ALA A 298 39.74 -5.76 6.54
C ALA A 298 38.28 -5.97 6.96
N GLY A 299 37.63 -6.97 6.42
CA GLY A 299 36.21 -7.26 6.62
C GLY A 299 35.28 -6.54 5.65
N ARG A 300 35.81 -5.87 4.63
CA ARG A 300 35.10 -5.22 3.53
C ARG A 300 35.67 -5.72 2.20
N PHE A 301 36.21 -4.85 1.36
CA PHE A 301 36.94 -5.22 0.15
C PHE A 301 38.43 -5.35 0.46
N ASP A 302 38.79 -6.35 1.22
CA ASP A 302 40.15 -6.57 1.67
C ASP A 302 41.04 -7.26 0.62
N ARG A 303 40.47 -7.74 -0.48
CA ARG A 303 41.18 -8.28 -1.62
C ARG A 303 40.97 -7.43 -2.87
N GLN A 304 42.02 -7.20 -3.60
CA GLN A 304 42.01 -6.52 -4.92
C GLN A 304 42.51 -7.50 -5.96
N ILE A 305 41.71 -7.69 -7.01
CA ILE A 305 41.93 -8.64 -8.09
C ILE A 305 41.93 -7.90 -9.41
#